data_f09c2b353ce144a823f039a41a05476c
#
_entry.id   f09c2b353ce144a823f039a41a05476c
#
_cell.length_a   1.000
_cell.length_b   1.000
_cell.length_c   1.000
_cell.angle_alpha   90.00
_cell.angle_beta   90.00
_cell.angle_gamma   90.00
#
_symmetry.space_group_name_H-M   'P 1'
#
loop_
_entity.id
_entity.type
_entity.pdbx_description
1 polymer ?
#
loop_
_entity_poly.entity_id
_entity_poly.type
_entity_poly.pdbx_seq_one_letter_code
_entity_poly.pdbx_strand_id
1 'polypeptide(L)'
;MDIVARIDHALQAALAAHAAPDGPPRLTAALRHAVFPGGARIRPRLCVAVAMACGDDQPVLTDAAASAIELLHCASLVHDDLPCFDDAPVRRGQPSVHAAYGERLAVLTGDALIVLAFQLLGEAAGAAPMRAAGLIGTLARGVGVPHGIVAGQAWECEPQVALRDYHRAKTGALFSAATCAGAEAAGAPSAPWLALGDCLGEAYQVADDIRDVVSNPDALGK
;
A
#
# COMPACT_ATOMS: atom_id res chain seq x y z
N MET A 1 20.98 8.21 3.47
CA MET A 1 19.67 8.88 3.29
C MET A 1 18.69 8.19 4.25
N ASP A 2 17.87 8.94 4.95
CA ASP A 2 16.81 8.38 5.79
C ASP A 2 15.81 7.59 4.94
N ILE A 3 15.35 6.44 5.46
CA ILE A 3 14.45 5.53 4.74
C ILE A 3 13.13 6.24 4.36
N VAL A 4 12.59 7.08 5.23
CA VAL A 4 11.35 7.81 4.94
C VAL A 4 11.57 8.79 3.79
N ALA A 5 12.66 9.55 3.83
CA ALA A 5 13.02 10.48 2.77
C ALA A 5 13.27 9.76 1.41
N ARG A 6 13.87 8.55 1.44
CA ARG A 6 14.04 7.70 0.25
C ARG A 6 12.69 7.33 -0.36
N ILE A 7 11.75 6.85 0.47
CA ILE A 7 10.41 6.43 0.03
C ILE A 7 9.61 7.62 -0.52
N ASP A 8 9.58 8.75 0.20
CA ASP A 8 8.82 9.91 -0.24
C ASP A 8 9.39 10.50 -1.53
N HIS A 9 10.72 10.47 -1.70
CA HIS A 9 11.36 10.87 -2.95
C HIS A 9 10.96 9.95 -4.12
N ALA A 10 10.98 8.63 -3.93
CA ALA A 10 10.57 7.66 -4.94
C ALA A 10 9.08 7.82 -5.33
N LEU A 11 8.19 8.01 -4.35
CA LEU A 11 6.77 8.25 -4.60
C LEU A 11 6.52 9.57 -5.34
N GLN A 12 7.23 10.65 -4.98
CA GLN A 12 7.13 11.93 -5.67
C GLN A 12 7.59 11.82 -7.12
N ALA A 13 8.73 11.15 -7.35
CA ALA A 13 9.26 10.91 -8.69
C ALA A 13 8.28 10.07 -9.55
N ALA A 14 7.71 9.01 -8.97
CA ALA A 14 6.73 8.16 -9.63
C ALA A 14 5.49 8.94 -10.08
N LEU A 15 4.88 9.72 -9.18
CA LEU A 15 3.70 10.52 -9.52
C LEU A 15 4.03 11.65 -10.51
N ALA A 16 5.22 12.24 -10.44
CA ALA A 16 5.65 13.28 -11.37
C ALA A 16 5.90 12.73 -12.78
N ALA A 17 6.54 11.56 -12.90
CA ALA A 17 6.83 10.92 -14.19
C ALA A 17 5.55 10.53 -14.95
N HIS A 18 4.46 10.26 -14.23
CA HIS A 18 3.17 9.86 -14.81
C HIS A 18 2.13 10.99 -14.87
N ALA A 19 2.53 12.22 -14.52
CA ALA A 19 1.73 13.43 -14.67
C ALA A 19 2.02 14.07 -16.02
N ALA A 20 1.26 13.69 -17.05
CA ALA A 20 1.41 14.30 -18.38
C ALA A 20 0.69 15.66 -18.46
N PRO A 21 1.27 16.69 -19.13
CA PRO A 21 0.64 18.01 -19.26
C PRO A 21 -0.70 17.99 -20.01
N ASP A 22 -0.91 17.00 -20.86
CA ASP A 22 -2.14 16.75 -21.63
C ASP A 22 -3.07 15.74 -20.95
N GLY A 23 -2.70 15.21 -19.80
CA GLY A 23 -3.50 14.30 -19.01
C GLY A 23 -4.61 15.01 -18.22
N PRO A 24 -5.55 14.24 -17.60
CA PRO A 24 -6.66 14.80 -16.85
C PRO A 24 -6.19 15.44 -15.53
N PRO A 25 -6.19 16.79 -15.41
CA PRO A 25 -5.51 17.48 -14.29
C PRO A 25 -6.17 17.20 -12.93
N ARG A 26 -7.48 16.98 -12.90
CA ARG A 26 -8.17 16.65 -11.64
C ARG A 26 -7.82 15.25 -11.13
N LEU A 27 -7.58 14.26 -12.01
CA LEU A 27 -7.11 12.93 -11.61
C LEU A 27 -5.69 13.00 -11.08
N THR A 28 -4.80 13.75 -11.74
CA THR A 28 -3.43 13.97 -11.26
C THR A 28 -3.42 14.62 -9.86
N ALA A 29 -4.29 15.61 -9.62
CA ALA A 29 -4.42 16.23 -8.32
C ALA A 29 -4.96 15.25 -7.27
N ALA A 30 -5.94 14.42 -7.61
CA ALA A 30 -6.52 13.41 -6.73
C ALA A 30 -5.51 12.30 -6.38
N LEU A 31 -4.71 11.83 -7.32
CA LEU A 31 -3.61 10.88 -7.08
C LEU A 31 -2.61 11.43 -6.06
N ARG A 32 -2.20 12.69 -6.25
CA ARG A 32 -1.29 13.36 -5.32
C ARG A 32 -1.92 13.53 -3.92
N HIS A 33 -3.19 13.90 -3.85
CA HIS A 33 -3.95 14.03 -2.62
C HIS A 33 -4.08 12.69 -1.87
N ALA A 34 -4.30 11.58 -2.57
CA ALA A 34 -4.39 10.25 -1.98
C ALA A 34 -3.06 9.79 -1.34
N VAL A 35 -1.92 10.19 -1.91
CA VAL A 35 -0.59 9.74 -1.49
C VAL A 35 0.05 10.71 -0.51
N PHE A 36 -0.21 12.03 -0.60
CA PHE A 36 0.41 13.07 0.23
C PHE A 36 -0.61 13.98 0.92
N PRO A 37 -0.33 14.43 2.16
CA PRO A 37 0.77 14.00 3.02
C PRO A 37 0.56 12.56 3.45
N GLY A 38 1.54 11.70 3.40
CA GLY A 38 1.37 10.30 3.74
C GLY A 38 1.13 10.05 5.24
N GLY A 39 0.85 8.78 5.57
CA GLY A 39 0.89 8.28 6.95
C GLY A 39 2.32 7.92 7.38
N ALA A 40 2.44 7.03 8.36
CA ALA A 40 3.72 6.59 8.92
C ALA A 40 4.62 5.78 7.96
N ARG A 41 4.15 5.47 6.73
CA ARG A 41 4.91 4.71 5.71
C ARG A 41 5.47 3.37 6.23
N ILE A 42 4.75 2.68 7.13
CA ILE A 42 5.27 1.49 7.82
C ILE A 42 5.59 0.39 6.83
N ARG A 43 4.68 0.07 5.92
CA ARG A 43 4.84 -1.04 4.96
C ARG A 43 6.00 -0.82 3.99
N PRO A 44 6.12 0.32 3.30
CA PRO A 44 7.28 0.57 2.44
C PRO A 44 8.59 0.66 3.24
N ARG A 45 8.57 1.16 4.50
CA ARG A 45 9.76 1.14 5.37
C ARG A 45 10.22 -0.28 5.68
N LEU A 46 9.30 -1.20 5.94
CA LEU A 46 9.62 -2.61 6.14
C LEU A 46 10.25 -3.22 4.89
N CYS A 47 9.69 -2.94 3.71
CA CYS A 47 10.26 -3.41 2.44
C CYS A 47 11.71 -2.95 2.27
N VAL A 48 11.97 -1.65 2.41
CA VAL A 48 13.33 -1.09 2.29
C VAL A 48 14.27 -1.64 3.37
N ALA A 49 13.81 -1.74 4.63
CA ALA A 49 14.64 -2.25 5.73
C ALA A 49 15.05 -3.71 5.51
N VAL A 50 14.13 -4.55 5.04
CA VAL A 50 14.43 -5.95 4.69
C VAL A 50 15.36 -6.03 3.50
N ALA A 51 15.15 -5.24 2.45
CA ALA A 51 16.06 -5.19 1.31
C ALA A 51 17.48 -4.80 1.74
N MET A 52 17.62 -3.78 2.59
CA MET A 52 18.92 -3.37 3.14
C MET A 52 19.58 -4.48 3.97
N ALA A 53 18.80 -5.20 4.79
CA ALA A 53 19.31 -6.34 5.55
C ALA A 53 19.79 -7.50 4.65
N CYS A 54 19.23 -7.61 3.44
CA CYS A 54 19.59 -8.59 2.43
C CYS A 54 20.66 -8.09 1.43
N GLY A 55 21.16 -6.84 1.58
CA GLY A 55 22.24 -6.30 0.76
C GLY A 55 21.84 -5.24 -0.24
N ASP A 56 20.55 -5.07 -0.56
CA ASP A 56 19.94 -4.01 -1.45
C ASP A 56 20.81 -3.73 -2.71
N ASP A 57 21.18 -4.79 -3.44
CA ASP A 57 22.04 -4.71 -4.62
C ASP A 57 21.36 -4.09 -5.86
N GLN A 58 20.02 -3.93 -5.82
CA GLN A 58 19.20 -3.31 -6.84
C GLN A 58 18.28 -2.23 -6.25
N PRO A 59 18.82 -1.07 -5.79
CA PRO A 59 18.04 -0.04 -5.10
C PRO A 59 16.84 0.49 -5.90
N VAL A 60 16.94 0.56 -7.23
CA VAL A 60 15.85 1.01 -8.11
C VAL A 60 14.66 0.03 -8.03
N LEU A 61 14.93 -1.27 -7.99
CA LEU A 61 13.89 -2.29 -7.87
C LEU A 61 13.27 -2.28 -6.45
N THR A 62 14.09 -2.06 -5.42
CA THR A 62 13.63 -1.90 -4.04
C THR A 62 12.71 -0.67 -3.90
N ASP A 63 13.09 0.45 -4.50
CA ASP A 63 12.29 1.69 -4.46
C ASP A 63 10.97 1.52 -5.21
N ALA A 64 10.98 0.82 -6.34
CA ALA A 64 9.77 0.49 -7.09
C ALA A 64 8.84 -0.43 -6.27
N ALA A 65 9.38 -1.47 -5.62
CA ALA A 65 8.60 -2.37 -4.77
C ALA A 65 8.00 -1.65 -3.55
N ALA A 66 8.78 -0.82 -2.86
CA ALA A 66 8.32 -0.03 -1.72
C ALA A 66 7.25 0.99 -2.14
N SER A 67 7.44 1.66 -3.27
CA SER A 67 6.45 2.59 -3.83
C SER A 67 5.18 1.88 -4.23
N ALA A 68 5.26 0.73 -4.90
CA ALA A 68 4.11 -0.06 -5.30
C ALA A 68 3.28 -0.51 -4.09
N ILE A 69 3.92 -0.94 -2.99
CA ILE A 69 3.26 -1.31 -1.74
C ILE A 69 2.47 -0.12 -1.16
N GLU A 70 3.07 1.06 -1.13
CA GLU A 70 2.37 2.25 -0.61
C GLU A 70 1.23 2.71 -1.52
N LEU A 71 1.41 2.66 -2.85
CA LEU A 71 0.36 3.00 -3.81
C LEU A 71 -0.84 2.05 -3.68
N LEU A 72 -0.61 0.74 -3.54
CA LEU A 72 -1.65 -0.27 -3.32
C LEU A 72 -2.37 -0.05 -1.99
N HIS A 73 -1.63 0.32 -0.93
CA HIS A 73 -2.23 0.72 0.34
C HIS A 73 -3.06 1.99 0.21
N CYS A 74 -2.58 3.02 -0.47
CA CYS A 74 -3.35 4.23 -0.70
C CYS A 74 -4.61 3.96 -1.54
N ALA A 75 -4.53 3.10 -2.56
CA ALA A 75 -5.68 2.68 -3.34
C ALA A 75 -6.75 2.02 -2.47
N SER A 76 -6.36 1.11 -1.59
CA SER A 76 -7.30 0.46 -0.67
C SER A 76 -7.99 1.46 0.25
N LEU A 77 -7.28 2.47 0.76
CA LEU A 77 -7.88 3.52 1.60
C LEU A 77 -8.84 4.42 0.82
N VAL A 78 -8.49 4.77 -0.43
CA VAL A 78 -9.38 5.59 -1.29
C VAL A 78 -10.70 4.87 -1.56
N HIS A 79 -10.65 3.55 -1.81
CA HIS A 79 -11.87 2.76 -2.03
C HIS A 79 -12.63 2.53 -0.73
N ASP A 80 -11.95 2.27 0.38
CA ASP A 80 -12.53 2.07 1.70
C ASP A 80 -13.33 3.31 2.17
N ASP A 81 -12.85 4.50 1.85
CA ASP A 81 -13.51 5.77 2.18
C ASP A 81 -14.79 6.06 1.38
N LEU A 82 -15.07 5.33 0.29
CA LEU A 82 -16.23 5.58 -0.56
C LEU A 82 -17.57 5.41 0.19
N PRO A 83 -18.66 6.12 -0.22
CA PRO A 83 -19.97 5.98 0.41
C PRO A 83 -20.57 4.57 0.38
N CYS A 84 -20.12 3.70 -0.53
CA CYS A 84 -20.55 2.30 -0.57
C CYS A 84 -19.79 1.39 0.41
N PHE A 85 -18.78 1.92 1.13
CA PHE A 85 -18.02 1.26 2.19
C PHE A 85 -18.15 2.08 3.48
N ASP A 86 -17.06 2.68 3.98
CA ASP A 86 -17.05 3.40 5.27
C ASP A 86 -17.71 4.78 5.24
N ASP A 87 -17.95 5.36 4.06
CA ASP A 87 -18.43 6.75 3.87
C ASP A 87 -17.62 7.77 4.71
N ALA A 88 -16.31 7.59 4.74
CA ALA A 88 -15.46 8.38 5.60
C ALA A 88 -15.17 9.77 4.98
N PRO A 89 -15.65 10.88 5.56
CA PRO A 89 -15.44 12.21 5.00
C PRO A 89 -14.01 12.72 5.14
N VAL A 90 -13.24 12.14 6.07
CA VAL A 90 -11.88 12.57 6.42
C VAL A 90 -10.94 11.38 6.48
N ARG A 91 -9.74 11.52 5.93
CA ARG A 91 -8.64 10.56 6.04
C ARG A 91 -7.34 11.30 6.38
N ARG A 92 -6.67 10.88 7.46
CA ARG A 92 -5.39 11.47 7.90
C ARG A 92 -5.47 12.99 8.11
N GLY A 93 -6.59 13.48 8.67
CA GLY A 93 -6.82 14.91 8.95
C GLY A 93 -7.12 15.78 7.74
N GLN A 94 -7.33 15.19 6.55
CA GLN A 94 -7.75 15.88 5.33
C GLN A 94 -9.05 15.28 4.79
N PRO A 95 -9.84 16.02 3.98
CA PRO A 95 -10.97 15.43 3.29
C PRO A 95 -10.54 14.18 2.52
N SER A 96 -11.33 13.10 2.59
CA SER A 96 -11.10 11.91 1.77
C SER A 96 -11.19 12.25 0.28
N VAL A 97 -10.68 11.36 -0.59
CA VAL A 97 -10.66 11.66 -2.04
C VAL A 97 -12.07 11.84 -2.58
N HIS A 98 -13.06 11.04 -2.14
CA HIS A 98 -14.44 11.22 -2.60
C HIS A 98 -15.06 12.53 -2.11
N ALA A 99 -14.75 12.97 -0.89
CA ALA A 99 -15.22 14.24 -0.36
C ALA A 99 -14.58 15.44 -1.08
N ALA A 100 -13.31 15.37 -1.45
CA ALA A 100 -12.59 16.46 -2.11
C ALA A 100 -12.83 16.52 -3.63
N TYR A 101 -12.94 15.37 -4.31
CA TYR A 101 -12.94 15.29 -5.78
C TYR A 101 -14.20 14.64 -6.36
N GLY A 102 -15.05 14.05 -5.51
CA GLY A 102 -16.26 13.31 -5.88
C GLY A 102 -16.00 11.83 -6.13
N GLU A 103 -17.02 10.99 -5.94
CA GLU A 103 -16.96 9.53 -5.99
C GLU A 103 -16.35 8.99 -7.29
N ARG A 104 -16.73 9.54 -8.45
CA ARG A 104 -16.22 9.09 -9.76
C ARG A 104 -14.70 9.18 -9.83
N LEU A 105 -14.13 10.32 -9.37
CA LEU A 105 -12.68 10.49 -9.36
C LEU A 105 -12.04 9.66 -8.27
N ALA A 106 -12.69 9.40 -7.15
CA ALA A 106 -12.16 8.53 -6.12
C ALA A 106 -11.99 7.09 -6.63
N VAL A 107 -13.01 6.52 -7.29
CA VAL A 107 -12.89 5.19 -7.93
C VAL A 107 -11.72 5.17 -8.91
N LEU A 108 -11.67 6.12 -9.86
CA LEU A 108 -10.61 6.19 -10.86
C LEU A 108 -9.21 6.45 -10.23
N THR A 109 -9.16 7.14 -9.10
CA THR A 109 -7.90 7.36 -8.37
C THR A 109 -7.40 6.04 -7.79
N GLY A 110 -8.26 5.26 -7.15
CA GLY A 110 -7.88 3.93 -6.64
C GLY A 110 -7.42 3.00 -7.76
N ASP A 111 -8.16 2.94 -8.87
CA ASP A 111 -7.80 2.13 -10.05
C ASP A 111 -6.45 2.57 -10.62
N ALA A 112 -6.22 3.87 -10.77
CA ALA A 112 -4.97 4.40 -11.31
C ALA A 112 -3.78 4.12 -10.39
N LEU A 113 -3.95 4.19 -9.06
CA LEU A 113 -2.90 3.83 -8.09
C LEU A 113 -2.54 2.35 -8.19
N ILE A 114 -3.53 1.45 -8.37
CA ILE A 114 -3.28 0.02 -8.57
C ILE A 114 -2.47 -0.22 -9.85
N VAL A 115 -2.89 0.37 -10.97
CA VAL A 115 -2.19 0.22 -12.25
C VAL A 115 -0.78 0.78 -12.15
N LEU A 116 -0.60 1.98 -11.58
CA LEU A 116 0.71 2.61 -11.40
C LEU A 116 1.66 1.75 -10.56
N ALA A 117 1.17 1.10 -9.51
CA ALA A 117 1.98 0.20 -8.68
C ALA A 117 2.62 -0.92 -9.50
N PHE A 118 1.88 -1.57 -10.39
CA PHE A 118 2.42 -2.61 -11.26
C PHE A 118 3.24 -2.06 -12.41
N GLN A 119 2.92 -0.87 -12.90
CA GLN A 119 3.71 -0.19 -13.92
C GLN A 119 5.12 0.12 -13.43
N LEU A 120 5.28 0.63 -12.19
CA LEU A 120 6.59 0.90 -11.59
C LEU A 120 7.47 -0.36 -11.51
N LEU A 121 6.88 -1.51 -11.15
CA LEU A 121 7.59 -2.78 -11.14
C LEU A 121 8.03 -3.21 -12.55
N GLY A 122 7.16 -3.00 -13.54
CA GLY A 122 7.48 -3.28 -14.94
C GLY A 122 8.62 -2.41 -15.47
N GLU A 123 8.61 -1.11 -15.16
CA GLU A 123 9.66 -0.16 -15.56
C GLU A 123 11.01 -0.48 -14.88
N ALA A 124 10.99 -0.89 -13.61
CA ALA A 124 12.19 -1.27 -12.88
C ALA A 124 12.73 -2.67 -13.26
N ALA A 125 11.99 -3.44 -14.05
CA ALA A 125 12.36 -4.83 -14.40
C ALA A 125 13.63 -4.96 -15.23
N GLY A 126 14.07 -3.90 -15.95
CA GLY A 126 15.18 -3.96 -16.89
C GLY A 126 16.48 -4.50 -16.30
N ALA A 127 16.78 -4.20 -15.03
CA ALA A 127 18.02 -4.64 -14.37
C ALA A 127 17.91 -6.09 -13.80
N ALA A 128 16.72 -6.55 -13.42
CA ALA A 128 16.52 -7.85 -12.80
C ALA A 128 15.11 -8.44 -13.12
N PRO A 129 14.87 -8.86 -14.38
CA PRO A 129 13.51 -9.27 -14.83
C PRO A 129 12.89 -10.38 -14.02
N MET A 130 13.67 -11.36 -13.59
CA MET A 130 13.18 -12.50 -12.80
C MET A 130 12.75 -12.09 -11.39
N ARG A 131 13.45 -11.14 -10.78
CA ARG A 131 13.05 -10.57 -9.48
C ARG A 131 11.78 -9.74 -9.61
N ALA A 132 11.67 -8.92 -10.65
CA ALA A 132 10.47 -8.14 -10.94
C ALA A 132 9.23 -9.02 -11.13
N ALA A 133 9.35 -10.15 -11.84
CA ALA A 133 8.27 -11.13 -11.97
C ALA A 133 7.84 -11.72 -10.61
N GLY A 134 8.80 -12.05 -9.75
CA GLY A 134 8.54 -12.49 -8.37
C GLY A 134 7.79 -11.44 -7.56
N LEU A 135 8.26 -10.19 -7.59
CA LEU A 135 7.64 -9.05 -6.91
C LEU A 135 6.20 -8.82 -7.35
N ILE A 136 5.91 -8.87 -8.65
CA ILE A 136 4.55 -8.76 -9.17
C ILE A 136 3.66 -9.86 -8.54
N GLY A 137 4.14 -11.10 -8.51
CA GLY A 137 3.41 -12.20 -7.89
C GLY A 137 3.19 -12.01 -6.39
N THR A 138 4.20 -11.54 -5.66
CA THR A 138 4.13 -11.28 -4.22
C THR A 138 3.15 -10.15 -3.89
N LEU A 139 3.21 -9.04 -4.60
CA LEU A 139 2.27 -7.94 -4.41
C LEU A 139 0.84 -8.32 -4.83
N ALA A 140 0.68 -9.03 -5.95
CA ALA A 140 -0.63 -9.50 -6.40
C ALA A 140 -1.30 -10.42 -5.36
N ARG A 141 -0.54 -11.31 -4.72
CA ARG A 141 -1.07 -12.15 -3.61
C ARG A 141 -1.42 -11.33 -2.37
N GLY A 142 -0.61 -10.32 -2.03
CA GLY A 142 -0.85 -9.45 -0.87
C GLY A 142 -2.05 -8.52 -1.02
N VAL A 143 -2.49 -8.25 -2.24
CA VAL A 143 -3.59 -7.33 -2.53
C VAL A 143 -4.84 -8.05 -3.06
N GLY A 144 -4.67 -9.07 -3.90
CA GLY A 144 -5.76 -9.72 -4.61
C GLY A 144 -6.50 -10.80 -3.82
N VAL A 145 -6.95 -11.81 -4.53
CA VAL A 145 -7.67 -12.96 -3.98
C VAL A 145 -6.74 -14.18 -3.93
N PRO A 146 -6.97 -15.14 -3.05
CA PRO A 146 -8.09 -15.25 -2.09
C PRO A 146 -7.80 -14.66 -0.70
N HIS A 147 -6.62 -14.10 -0.40
CA HIS A 147 -6.19 -13.75 0.96
C HIS A 147 -5.59 -12.34 1.10
N GLY A 148 -5.60 -11.53 0.03
CA GLY A 148 -5.09 -10.16 0.06
C GLY A 148 -6.14 -9.14 0.50
N ILE A 149 -5.79 -7.85 0.42
CA ILE A 149 -6.62 -6.73 0.88
C ILE A 149 -8.02 -6.75 0.26
N VAL A 150 -8.13 -7.04 -1.06
CA VAL A 150 -9.42 -7.09 -1.76
C VAL A 150 -10.32 -8.17 -1.16
N ALA A 151 -9.77 -9.36 -0.87
CA ALA A 151 -10.50 -10.40 -0.18
C ALA A 151 -10.86 -9.99 1.26
N GLY A 152 -9.95 -9.30 1.95
CA GLY A 152 -10.20 -8.72 3.28
C GLY A 152 -11.39 -7.76 3.27
N GLN A 153 -11.44 -6.87 2.30
CA GLN A 153 -12.56 -5.94 2.13
C GLN A 153 -13.86 -6.65 1.76
N ALA A 154 -13.79 -7.66 0.89
CA ALA A 154 -14.96 -8.44 0.50
C ALA A 154 -15.60 -9.24 1.66
N TRP A 155 -14.81 -9.63 2.68
CA TRP A 155 -15.34 -10.28 3.87
C TRP A 155 -16.36 -9.43 4.62
N GLU A 156 -16.33 -8.10 4.50
CA GLU A 156 -17.33 -7.20 5.10
C GLU A 156 -18.71 -7.34 4.44
N CYS A 157 -18.78 -7.88 3.23
CA CYS A 157 -20.02 -8.15 2.51
C CYS A 157 -20.60 -9.54 2.81
N GLU A 158 -19.87 -10.39 3.56
CA GLU A 158 -20.30 -11.74 3.86
C GLU A 158 -21.09 -11.79 5.19
N PRO A 159 -22.13 -12.63 5.30
CA PRO A 159 -22.97 -12.70 6.51
C PRO A 159 -22.23 -13.25 7.74
N GLN A 160 -21.14 -13.96 7.54
CA GLN A 160 -20.30 -14.51 8.60
C GLN A 160 -18.85 -14.52 8.16
N VAL A 161 -17.97 -14.06 9.03
CA VAL A 161 -16.52 -14.08 8.82
C VAL A 161 -15.80 -14.42 10.13
N ALA A 162 -14.75 -15.24 10.05
CA ALA A 162 -13.83 -15.41 11.15
C ALA A 162 -12.97 -14.13 11.28
N LEU A 163 -13.08 -13.43 12.39
CA LEU A 163 -12.40 -12.15 12.64
C LEU A 163 -10.89 -12.22 12.36
N ARG A 164 -10.26 -13.36 12.71
CA ARG A 164 -8.84 -13.59 12.46
C ARG A 164 -8.50 -13.62 10.96
N ASP A 165 -9.33 -14.26 10.14
CA ASP A 165 -9.10 -14.38 8.70
C ASP A 165 -9.32 -13.03 8.01
N TYR A 166 -10.32 -12.28 8.45
CA TYR A 166 -10.57 -10.91 8.05
C TYR A 166 -9.37 -9.99 8.33
N HIS A 167 -8.90 -9.93 9.58
CA HIS A 167 -7.77 -9.09 9.96
C HIS A 167 -6.48 -9.50 9.23
N ARG A 168 -6.26 -10.80 9.07
CA ARG A 168 -5.13 -11.31 8.31
C ARG A 168 -5.16 -10.87 6.85
N ALA A 169 -6.31 -10.90 6.20
CA ALA A 169 -6.47 -10.49 4.82
C ALA A 169 -6.45 -8.96 4.68
N LYS A 170 -7.26 -8.22 5.45
CA LYS A 170 -7.39 -6.76 5.31
C LYS A 170 -6.11 -6.02 5.72
N THR A 171 -5.44 -6.48 6.78
CA THR A 171 -4.26 -5.79 7.35
C THR A 171 -2.97 -6.59 7.16
N GLY A 172 -2.94 -7.85 7.57
CA GLY A 172 -1.73 -8.68 7.62
C GLY A 172 -1.09 -8.95 6.27
N ALA A 173 -1.90 -9.24 5.25
CA ALA A 173 -1.41 -9.66 3.94
C ALA A 173 -0.41 -8.68 3.30
N LEU A 174 -0.63 -7.38 3.44
CA LEU A 174 0.29 -6.39 2.88
C LEU A 174 1.55 -6.18 3.75
N PHE A 175 1.51 -6.50 5.05
CA PHE A 175 2.73 -6.55 5.88
C PHE A 175 3.63 -7.69 5.44
N SER A 176 3.07 -8.87 5.23
CA SER A 176 3.78 -10.06 4.75
C SER A 176 4.32 -9.85 3.33
N ALA A 177 3.52 -9.23 2.45
CA ALA A 177 3.98 -8.86 1.12
C ALA A 177 5.14 -7.85 1.17
N ALA A 178 5.12 -6.88 2.09
CA ALA A 178 6.17 -5.89 2.23
C ALA A 178 7.52 -6.49 2.65
N THR A 179 7.53 -7.38 3.64
CA THR A 179 8.76 -8.05 4.07
C THR A 179 9.30 -9.01 3.00
N CYS A 180 8.41 -9.79 2.35
CA CYS A 180 8.79 -10.68 1.26
C CYS A 180 9.33 -9.91 0.05
N ALA A 181 8.67 -8.81 -0.34
CA ALA A 181 9.09 -8.00 -1.48
C ALA A 181 10.47 -7.36 -1.24
N GLY A 182 10.79 -6.93 -0.03
CA GLY A 182 12.12 -6.43 0.30
C GLY A 182 13.21 -7.47 0.08
N ALA A 183 13.00 -8.70 0.52
CA ALA A 183 13.94 -9.81 0.29
C ALA A 183 14.07 -10.15 -1.20
N GLU A 184 12.94 -10.26 -1.91
CA GLU A 184 12.91 -10.57 -3.35
C GLU A 184 13.59 -9.47 -4.19
N ALA A 185 13.40 -8.20 -3.86
CA ALA A 185 14.06 -7.08 -4.53
C ALA A 185 15.59 -7.18 -4.40
N ALA A 186 16.10 -7.58 -3.23
CA ALA A 186 17.51 -7.82 -2.98
C ALA A 186 18.02 -9.22 -3.42
N GLY A 187 17.17 -10.04 -4.08
CA GLY A 187 17.55 -11.37 -4.57
C GLY A 187 17.71 -12.44 -3.49
N ALA A 188 17.21 -12.19 -2.29
CA ALA A 188 17.21 -13.13 -1.18
C ALA A 188 15.92 -13.97 -1.13
N PRO A 189 15.94 -15.17 -0.52
CA PRO A 189 14.73 -15.96 -0.31
C PRO A 189 13.71 -15.21 0.55
N SER A 190 12.46 -15.13 0.11
CA SER A 190 11.38 -14.44 0.84
C SER A 190 10.77 -15.25 1.98
N ALA A 191 10.86 -16.59 1.93
CA ALA A 191 10.20 -17.47 2.89
C ALA A 191 10.51 -17.17 4.39
N PRO A 192 11.75 -16.88 4.80
CA PRO A 192 12.04 -16.51 6.20
C PRO A 192 11.36 -15.20 6.64
N TRP A 193 11.10 -14.29 5.70
CA TRP A 193 10.53 -12.97 5.95
C TRP A 193 9.00 -12.96 6.03
N LEU A 194 8.36 -14.01 5.51
CA LEU A 194 6.91 -14.18 5.58
C LEU A 194 6.42 -14.20 7.04
N ALA A 195 7.07 -15.03 7.88
CA ALA A 195 6.71 -15.14 9.30
C ALA A 195 6.88 -13.81 10.06
N LEU A 196 7.93 -13.05 9.73
CA LEU A 196 8.10 -11.70 10.31
C LEU A 196 6.97 -10.77 9.90
N GLY A 197 6.59 -10.76 8.62
CA GLY A 197 5.49 -9.96 8.12
C GLY A 197 4.15 -10.31 8.77
N ASP A 198 3.86 -11.60 8.92
CA ASP A 198 2.66 -12.10 9.59
C ASP A 198 2.61 -11.62 11.06
N CYS A 199 3.70 -11.78 11.82
CA CYS A 199 3.78 -11.31 13.20
C CYS A 199 3.62 -9.78 13.32
N LEU A 200 4.25 -9.01 12.44
CA LEU A 200 4.14 -7.56 12.45
C LEU A 200 2.73 -7.08 12.08
N GLY A 201 2.09 -7.75 11.12
CA GLY A 201 0.70 -7.45 10.74
C GLY A 201 -0.28 -7.72 11.87
N GLU A 202 -0.13 -8.84 12.59
CA GLU A 202 -0.94 -9.18 13.75
C GLU A 202 -0.72 -8.18 14.91
N ALA A 203 0.52 -7.86 15.21
CA ALA A 203 0.87 -6.88 16.25
C ALA A 203 0.32 -5.47 15.90
N TYR A 204 0.39 -5.08 14.63
CA TYR A 204 -0.17 -3.81 14.18
C TYR A 204 -1.68 -3.75 14.35
N GLN A 205 -2.40 -4.83 13.98
CA GLN A 205 -3.85 -4.90 14.16
C GLN A 205 -4.24 -4.77 15.65
N VAL A 206 -3.58 -5.53 16.54
CA VAL A 206 -3.82 -5.43 17.98
C VAL A 206 -3.57 -4.01 18.51
N ALA A 207 -2.51 -3.36 18.05
CA ALA A 207 -2.21 -1.98 18.44
C ALA A 207 -3.25 -0.97 17.92
N ASP A 208 -3.78 -1.19 16.73
CA ASP A 208 -4.84 -0.36 16.13
C ASP A 208 -6.17 -0.53 16.89
N ASP A 209 -6.55 -1.78 17.20
CA ASP A 209 -7.74 -2.12 18.00
C ASP A 209 -7.68 -1.47 19.41
N ILE A 210 -6.51 -1.53 20.07
CA ILE A 210 -6.30 -0.87 21.36
C ILE A 210 -6.44 0.65 21.23
N ARG A 211 -5.88 1.22 20.18
CA ARG A 211 -5.94 2.66 19.92
C ARG A 211 -7.38 3.12 19.69
N ASP A 212 -8.16 2.36 18.94
CA ASP A 212 -9.57 2.68 18.66
C ASP A 212 -10.43 2.65 19.95
N VAL A 213 -10.10 1.82 20.94
CA VAL A 213 -10.79 1.76 22.22
C VAL A 213 -10.34 2.87 23.19
N VAL A 214 -9.05 3.23 23.19
CA VAL A 214 -8.46 4.13 24.21
C VAL A 214 -8.43 5.60 23.75
N SER A 215 -8.39 5.86 22.45
CA SER A 215 -8.26 7.22 21.91
C SER A 215 -9.63 7.90 21.80
N ASN A 216 -9.66 9.20 22.12
CA ASN A 216 -10.83 10.03 21.89
C ASN A 216 -11.10 10.11 20.35
N PRO A 217 -12.34 10.00 19.87
CA PRO A 217 -12.68 10.11 18.44
C PRO A 217 -12.07 11.33 17.75
N ASP A 218 -12.01 12.47 18.43
CA ASP A 218 -11.41 13.71 17.93
C ASP A 218 -9.89 13.60 17.70
N ALA A 219 -9.20 12.66 18.33
CA ALA A 219 -7.75 12.45 18.21
C ALA A 219 -7.37 11.47 17.07
N LEU A 220 -8.33 10.70 16.58
CA LEU A 220 -8.11 9.67 15.55
C LEU A 220 -8.10 10.23 14.12
N GLY A 221 -8.63 11.46 13.92
CA GLY A 221 -8.71 12.07 12.58
C GLY A 221 -9.63 11.30 11.62
N LYS A 222 -10.59 10.58 12.20
CA LYS A 222 -11.68 9.90 11.48
C LYS A 222 -12.95 10.72 11.56
#